data_e4e9193f314265fc8d0a58250f1fdbf5
#
_entry.id   e4e9193f314265fc8d0a58250f1fdbf5
#
_cell.length_a   1.000
_cell.length_b   1.000
_cell.length_c   1.000
_cell.angle_alpha   90.00
_cell.angle_beta   90.00
_cell.angle_gamma   90.00
#
_symmetry.space_group_name_H-M   'P 1'
#
loop_
_entity.id
_entity.type
_entity.pdbx_description
1 polymer ?
#
loop_
_entity_poly.entity_id
_entity_poly.type
_entity_poly.pdbx_seq_one_letter_code
_entity_poly.pdbx_strand_id
1 'polypeptide(L)'
;MKKILSALLLLAVYVSQAQSKVFKEVSDEISSQVKAIRQDNVLVGYVVFTQLEKASADSFNYKLTIMDENLNDIGNISFRDQQLSLKTVSFEQDVLCLGYLKNTVSRNESKNKRGRSITTTSNQASVFVQFVSLQGKILNTSNFDVDLSRDSYYTRYGVIYSPWYLKHSIQLSNIPQKGFACFYGEDRKSYLMFYNPNGNIVWKKTLEKAEAYNILASKQDIYVLLKKHERMVEGGYELIGYNVNDSSLYPKQILKDKQGNSLKALSFDNDPVSGKPYISGYIINPRKGNKFVRIKHFGRGPYSGVFTINIKGDKLADVQSNYAYWADGSTSFMNTKGHFTENNTFPRFETSFKDYQGNTFFVGSALTRKPRWGMIIPGVITMPLVIPPIYFFGGGGSVNGKTTQAVVLKQNAKGAISVEQFIPANTIRIRNGLHPITDYDTRDYYLATNSDTKTEYIIIDDAKDISIYNVNQKKVVRTIPHKDGKIYTYVFPAKEGHIMISEYNKKERYTRVSIEAL
;
A
#
# COMPACT_ATOMS: atom_id res chain seq x y z
N MET A 1 -46.49 -16.82 -24.12
CA MET A 1 -45.43 -15.81 -23.91
C MET A 1 -45.05 -15.61 -22.46
N LYS A 2 -45.95 -15.37 -21.47
CA LYS A 2 -45.60 -15.17 -20.05
C LYS A 2 -44.80 -16.34 -19.42
N LYS A 3 -45.11 -17.59 -19.73
CA LYS A 3 -44.40 -18.77 -19.20
C LYS A 3 -42.98 -18.93 -19.76
N ILE A 4 -42.71 -18.48 -21.01
CA ILE A 4 -41.37 -18.51 -21.59
C ILE A 4 -40.50 -17.39 -20.99
N LEU A 5 -41.09 -16.22 -20.71
CA LEU A 5 -40.41 -15.12 -20.07
C LEU A 5 -40.02 -15.47 -18.64
N SER A 6 -40.88 -16.19 -17.87
CA SER A 6 -40.58 -16.66 -16.53
C SER A 6 -39.49 -17.75 -16.52
N ALA A 7 -39.44 -18.63 -17.53
CA ALA A 7 -38.38 -19.64 -17.66
C ALA A 7 -37.04 -18.99 -18.05
N LEU A 8 -37.04 -17.95 -18.90
CA LEU A 8 -35.85 -17.17 -19.24
C LEU A 8 -35.32 -16.37 -18.02
N LEU A 9 -36.22 -15.81 -17.21
CA LEU A 9 -35.83 -15.14 -15.96
C LEU A 9 -35.26 -16.12 -14.92
N LEU A 10 -35.83 -17.33 -14.82
CA LEU A 10 -35.27 -18.38 -13.96
C LEU A 10 -33.92 -18.89 -14.47
N LEU A 11 -33.69 -19.01 -15.76
CA LEU A 11 -32.40 -19.35 -16.33
C LEU A 11 -31.36 -18.25 -16.10
N ALA A 12 -31.73 -16.96 -16.15
CA ALA A 12 -30.84 -15.84 -15.88
C ALA A 12 -30.37 -15.83 -14.40
N VAL A 13 -31.18 -16.28 -13.45
CA VAL A 13 -30.81 -16.40 -12.04
C VAL A 13 -29.78 -17.53 -11.80
N TYR A 14 -29.77 -18.57 -12.64
CA TYR A 14 -28.78 -19.65 -12.54
C TYR A 14 -27.39 -19.29 -13.08
N VAL A 15 -27.26 -18.25 -13.87
CA VAL A 15 -25.98 -17.84 -14.48
C VAL A 15 -25.13 -16.95 -13.54
N SER A 16 -25.71 -16.45 -12.46
CA SER A 16 -24.99 -15.61 -11.48
C SER A 16 -24.39 -16.40 -10.31
N GLN A 17 -23.94 -17.65 -10.53
CA GLN A 17 -23.20 -18.34 -9.49
C GLN A 17 -21.84 -17.66 -9.30
N ALA A 18 -21.63 -17.12 -8.11
CA ALA A 18 -20.32 -16.62 -7.70
C ALA A 18 -19.28 -17.74 -7.88
N GLN A 19 -18.28 -17.48 -8.71
CA GLN A 19 -17.18 -18.43 -8.89
C GLN A 19 -16.43 -18.54 -7.56
N SER A 20 -16.29 -19.75 -7.04
CA SER A 20 -15.65 -19.97 -5.75
C SER A 20 -14.61 -21.08 -5.81
N LYS A 21 -13.53 -20.91 -5.06
CA LYS A 21 -12.47 -21.90 -4.91
C LYS A 21 -12.13 -22.10 -3.43
N VAL A 22 -11.92 -23.36 -3.04
CA VAL A 22 -11.60 -23.73 -1.67
C VAL A 22 -10.16 -24.23 -1.59
N PHE A 23 -9.39 -23.63 -0.69
CA PHE A 23 -8.03 -24.05 -0.34
C PHE A 23 -8.06 -24.65 1.05
N LYS A 24 -7.81 -25.95 1.17
CA LYS A 24 -7.73 -26.64 2.46
C LYS A 24 -6.31 -26.55 3.01
N GLU A 25 -6.20 -26.13 4.27
CA GLU A 25 -4.95 -26.19 5.02
C GLU A 25 -4.78 -27.60 5.58
N VAL A 26 -3.70 -28.26 5.19
CA VAL A 26 -3.42 -29.65 5.60
C VAL A 26 -2.64 -29.70 6.92
N SER A 27 -1.94 -28.62 7.28
CA SER A 27 -1.19 -28.49 8.55
C SER A 27 -1.12 -27.04 9.05
N ASP A 28 -0.76 -26.86 10.33
CA ASP A 28 -0.56 -25.52 10.94
C ASP A 28 0.64 -24.75 10.36
N GLU A 29 1.50 -25.40 9.58
CA GLU A 29 2.69 -24.81 8.96
C GLU A 29 2.42 -24.26 7.56
N ILE A 30 1.23 -24.53 6.99
CA ILE A 30 0.89 -24.06 5.64
C ILE A 30 0.41 -22.61 5.71
N SER A 31 1.08 -21.75 4.96
CA SER A 31 0.67 -20.36 4.77
C SER A 31 0.51 -20.04 3.29
N SER A 32 -0.61 -19.41 2.95
CA SER A 32 -0.90 -18.99 1.57
C SER A 32 -0.98 -17.48 1.45
N GLN A 33 -0.40 -16.94 0.38
CA GLN A 33 -0.46 -15.52 0.02
C GLN A 33 -1.13 -15.41 -1.34
N VAL A 34 -2.21 -14.65 -1.42
CA VAL A 34 -2.89 -14.35 -2.68
C VAL A 34 -2.43 -12.99 -3.19
N LYS A 35 -2.06 -12.91 -4.47
CA LYS A 35 -1.71 -11.67 -5.16
C LYS A 35 -2.48 -11.56 -6.46
N ALA A 36 -3.02 -10.36 -6.70
CA ALA A 36 -3.63 -10.03 -7.98
C ALA A 36 -2.56 -9.87 -9.06
N ILE A 37 -2.80 -10.44 -10.22
CA ILE A 37 -2.00 -10.24 -11.43
C ILE A 37 -2.65 -9.12 -12.22
N ARG A 38 -1.87 -8.06 -12.51
CA ARG A 38 -2.34 -6.93 -13.31
C ARG A 38 -1.46 -6.74 -14.52
N GLN A 39 -2.09 -6.39 -15.63
CA GLN A 39 -1.44 -5.93 -16.85
C GLN A 39 -2.08 -4.59 -17.24
N ASP A 40 -1.26 -3.57 -17.40
CA ASP A 40 -1.72 -2.19 -17.72
C ASP A 40 -2.84 -1.69 -16.78
N ASN A 41 -2.73 -1.99 -15.49
CA ASN A 41 -3.70 -1.75 -14.41
C ASN A 41 -5.00 -2.59 -14.46
N VAL A 42 -5.21 -3.39 -15.49
CA VAL A 42 -6.34 -4.32 -15.57
C VAL A 42 -5.98 -5.62 -14.85
N LEU A 43 -6.88 -6.13 -14.04
CA LEU A 43 -6.71 -7.43 -13.39
C LEU A 43 -6.93 -8.54 -14.43
N VAL A 44 -5.93 -9.42 -14.58
CA VAL A 44 -5.94 -10.55 -15.53
C VAL A 44 -5.90 -11.90 -14.84
N GLY A 45 -5.73 -11.94 -13.51
CA GLY A 45 -5.74 -13.19 -12.78
C GLY A 45 -5.18 -13.06 -11.36
N TYR A 46 -4.86 -14.19 -10.76
CA TYR A 46 -4.34 -14.30 -9.40
C TYR A 46 -3.20 -15.31 -9.32
N VAL A 47 -2.28 -15.05 -8.41
CA VAL A 47 -1.27 -16.01 -7.95
C VAL A 47 -1.55 -16.36 -6.50
N VAL A 48 -1.58 -17.66 -6.22
CA VAL A 48 -1.58 -18.19 -4.86
C VAL A 48 -0.21 -18.81 -4.60
N PHE A 49 0.55 -18.18 -3.74
CA PHE A 49 1.86 -18.67 -3.29
C PHE A 49 1.69 -19.36 -1.94
N THR A 50 1.89 -20.66 -1.90
CA THR A 50 1.70 -21.49 -0.71
C THR A 50 3.05 -22.04 -0.25
N GLN A 51 3.40 -21.76 0.99
CA GLN A 51 4.47 -22.47 1.68
C GLN A 51 3.89 -23.77 2.22
N LEU A 52 4.47 -24.89 1.80
CA LEU A 52 4.13 -26.24 2.26
C LEU A 52 5.00 -26.63 3.46
N GLU A 53 5.17 -27.91 3.66
CA GLU A 53 5.98 -28.47 4.74
C GLU A 53 7.47 -28.10 4.60
N LYS A 54 8.17 -28.15 5.72
CA LYS A 54 9.61 -27.95 5.80
C LYS A 54 10.33 -29.12 5.12
N ALA A 55 11.18 -28.78 4.16
CA ALA A 55 11.94 -29.78 3.40
C ALA A 55 13.29 -30.13 4.04
N SER A 56 13.92 -29.18 4.78
CA SER A 56 15.14 -29.38 5.56
C SER A 56 15.25 -28.32 6.66
N ALA A 57 16.36 -28.26 7.39
CA ALA A 57 16.61 -27.26 8.43
C ALA A 57 16.37 -25.82 7.94
N ASP A 58 16.77 -25.53 6.68
CA ASP A 58 16.82 -24.17 6.13
C ASP A 58 15.96 -23.99 4.88
N SER A 59 15.15 -24.99 4.48
CA SER A 59 14.36 -24.93 3.26
C SER A 59 12.94 -25.44 3.42
N PHE A 60 12.04 -24.90 2.61
CA PHE A 60 10.62 -25.22 2.52
C PHE A 60 10.26 -25.64 1.11
N ASN A 61 9.24 -26.47 0.99
CA ASN A 61 8.57 -26.73 -0.27
C ASN A 61 7.55 -25.63 -0.52
N TYR A 62 7.46 -25.16 -1.75
CA TYR A 62 6.55 -24.12 -2.18
C TYR A 62 5.70 -24.61 -3.35
N LYS A 63 4.46 -24.14 -3.37
CA LYS A 63 3.56 -24.29 -4.52
C LYS A 63 3.10 -22.92 -4.96
N LEU A 64 3.24 -22.61 -6.24
CA LEU A 64 2.66 -21.44 -6.88
C LEU A 64 1.53 -21.94 -7.79
N THR A 65 0.31 -21.45 -7.55
CA THR A 65 -0.86 -21.70 -8.41
C THR A 65 -1.21 -20.42 -9.15
N ILE A 66 -1.30 -20.47 -10.46
CA ILE A 66 -1.67 -19.37 -11.33
C ILE A 66 -3.13 -19.57 -11.74
N MET A 67 -3.95 -18.57 -11.59
CA MET A 67 -5.37 -18.58 -11.90
C MET A 67 -5.74 -17.40 -12.80
N ASP A 68 -6.74 -17.59 -13.65
CA ASP A 68 -7.37 -16.49 -14.39
C ASP A 68 -8.20 -15.56 -13.48
N GLU A 69 -8.79 -14.54 -14.06
CA GLU A 69 -9.65 -13.59 -13.33
C GLU A 69 -10.96 -14.24 -12.83
N ASN A 70 -11.24 -15.46 -13.25
CA ASN A 70 -12.40 -16.26 -12.83
C ASN A 70 -12.04 -17.39 -11.85
N LEU A 71 -10.82 -17.40 -11.29
CA LEU A 71 -10.28 -18.42 -10.37
C LEU A 71 -10.08 -19.81 -10.98
N ASN A 72 -10.08 -19.97 -12.32
CA ASN A 72 -9.70 -21.22 -12.96
C ASN A 72 -8.19 -21.40 -12.94
N ASP A 73 -7.72 -22.61 -12.63
CA ASP A 73 -6.30 -22.94 -12.66
C ASP A 73 -5.77 -22.89 -14.10
N ILE A 74 -4.76 -22.06 -14.34
CA ILE A 74 -4.03 -21.98 -15.60
C ILE A 74 -2.75 -22.82 -15.53
N GLY A 75 -2.03 -22.71 -14.40
CA GLY A 75 -0.78 -23.42 -14.20
C GLY A 75 -0.39 -23.53 -12.74
N ASN A 76 0.53 -24.43 -12.47
CA ASN A 76 1.11 -24.56 -11.14
C ASN A 76 2.57 -25.02 -11.20
N ILE A 77 3.33 -24.63 -10.18
CA ILE A 77 4.74 -24.95 -10.03
C ILE A 77 4.98 -25.35 -8.59
N SER A 78 5.75 -26.41 -8.41
CA SER A 78 6.32 -26.77 -7.12
C SER A 78 7.84 -26.61 -7.17
N PHE A 79 8.39 -25.96 -6.15
CA PHE A 79 9.84 -25.78 -6.04
C PHE A 79 10.26 -25.73 -4.58
N ARG A 80 11.55 -25.85 -4.34
CA ARG A 80 12.16 -25.81 -3.01
C ARG A 80 13.13 -24.66 -2.91
N ASP A 81 13.03 -23.89 -1.83
CA ASP A 81 13.97 -22.81 -1.53
C ASP A 81 14.02 -22.54 -0.01
N GLN A 82 14.91 -21.63 0.40
CA GLN A 82 14.92 -21.05 1.75
C GLN A 82 13.62 -20.30 2.04
N GLN A 83 13.50 -19.67 3.19
CA GLN A 83 12.29 -18.94 3.55
C GLN A 83 12.02 -17.78 2.59
N LEU A 84 10.97 -17.91 1.79
CA LEU A 84 10.52 -16.92 0.82
C LEU A 84 9.24 -16.22 1.29
N SER A 85 9.14 -14.94 0.96
CA SER A 85 7.91 -14.16 1.11
C SER A 85 7.64 -13.41 -0.19
N LEU A 86 6.54 -13.74 -0.87
CA LEU A 86 6.13 -13.08 -2.12
C LEU A 86 5.71 -11.64 -1.82
N LYS A 87 6.40 -10.66 -2.37
CA LYS A 87 6.17 -9.24 -2.15
C LYS A 87 5.35 -8.61 -3.26
N THR A 88 5.71 -8.89 -4.50
CA THR A 88 5.12 -8.23 -5.67
C THR A 88 5.05 -9.19 -6.85
N VAL A 89 4.10 -8.96 -7.74
CA VAL A 89 3.87 -9.71 -8.97
C VAL A 89 3.62 -8.72 -10.10
N SER A 90 4.17 -9.01 -11.27
CA SER A 90 3.91 -8.28 -12.50
C SER A 90 3.73 -9.27 -13.65
N PHE A 91 2.99 -8.91 -14.69
CA PHE A 91 2.67 -9.79 -15.81
C PHE A 91 2.84 -9.07 -17.13
N GLU A 92 3.51 -9.72 -18.07
CA GLU A 92 3.70 -9.22 -19.43
C GLU A 92 4.00 -10.38 -20.40
N GLN A 93 3.34 -10.42 -21.56
CA GLN A 93 3.61 -11.39 -22.64
C GLN A 93 3.62 -12.86 -22.15
N ASP A 94 2.57 -13.29 -21.45
CA ASP A 94 2.41 -14.64 -20.91
C ASP A 94 3.48 -15.06 -19.86
N VAL A 95 4.22 -14.08 -19.34
CA VAL A 95 5.24 -14.29 -18.31
C VAL A 95 4.87 -13.54 -17.03
N LEU A 96 4.96 -14.24 -15.91
CA LEU A 96 4.90 -13.67 -14.57
C LEU A 96 6.31 -13.35 -14.10
N CYS A 97 6.51 -12.13 -13.63
CA CYS A 97 7.68 -11.72 -12.88
C CYS A 97 7.29 -11.63 -11.40
N LEU A 98 7.91 -12.44 -10.57
CA LEU A 98 7.61 -12.60 -9.15
C LEU A 98 8.78 -12.09 -8.33
N GLY A 99 8.51 -11.11 -7.47
CA GLY A 99 9.51 -10.54 -6.56
C GLY A 99 9.35 -11.07 -5.14
N TYR A 100 10.36 -11.76 -4.64
CA TYR A 100 10.39 -12.32 -3.30
C TYR A 100 11.45 -11.65 -2.44
N LEU A 101 11.18 -11.63 -1.15
CA LEU A 101 12.20 -11.48 -0.14
C LEU A 101 12.57 -12.86 0.38
N LYS A 102 13.86 -13.17 0.32
CA LYS A 102 14.46 -14.40 0.83
C LYS A 102 15.21 -14.06 2.12
N ASN A 103 14.84 -14.70 3.22
CA ASN A 103 15.48 -14.50 4.52
C ASN A 103 16.14 -15.78 4.99
N THR A 104 17.41 -15.66 5.38
CA THR A 104 18.11 -16.70 6.13
C THR A 104 18.31 -16.18 7.55
N VAL A 105 17.53 -16.69 8.50
CA VAL A 105 17.72 -16.40 9.91
C VAL A 105 18.50 -17.54 10.53
N SER A 106 19.79 -17.38 10.74
CA SER A 106 20.54 -18.31 11.58
C SER A 106 20.54 -17.80 13.02
N ARG A 107 20.00 -18.59 13.94
CA ARG A 107 20.12 -18.39 15.37
C ARG A 107 21.29 -19.19 15.88
N ASN A 108 22.37 -18.52 16.25
CA ASN A 108 23.46 -19.14 16.98
C ASN A 108 23.31 -18.83 18.47
N GLU A 109 22.97 -19.84 19.25
CA GLU A 109 22.98 -19.74 20.70
C GLU A 109 24.39 -20.06 21.20
N SER A 110 25.04 -19.09 21.80
CA SER A 110 26.31 -19.26 22.50
C SER A 110 26.16 -18.89 23.97
N LYS A 111 26.89 -19.58 24.85
CA LYS A 111 26.97 -19.18 26.25
C LYS A 111 28.19 -18.29 26.45
N ASN A 112 28.00 -17.12 27.08
CA ASN A 112 29.14 -16.28 27.45
C ASN A 112 29.94 -16.91 28.61
N LYS A 113 31.11 -16.35 28.95
CA LYS A 113 31.96 -16.79 30.05
C LYS A 113 31.28 -16.81 31.44
N ARG A 114 30.07 -16.25 31.55
CA ARG A 114 29.24 -16.25 32.77
C ARG A 114 28.04 -17.18 32.68
N GLY A 115 27.99 -18.09 31.68
CA GLY A 115 26.92 -19.07 31.48
C GLY A 115 25.57 -18.49 30.98
N ARG A 116 25.52 -17.20 30.66
CA ARG A 116 24.30 -16.57 30.08
C ARG A 116 24.21 -16.87 28.59
N SER A 117 23.06 -17.34 28.15
CA SER A 117 22.77 -17.54 26.75
C SER A 117 22.83 -16.20 26.00
N ILE A 118 23.65 -16.13 24.96
CA ILE A 118 23.69 -15.03 24.00
C ILE A 118 23.18 -15.60 22.70
N THR A 119 22.05 -15.10 22.24
CA THR A 119 21.53 -15.44 20.91
C THR A 119 22.04 -14.40 19.92
N THR A 120 22.97 -14.81 19.06
CA THR A 120 23.37 -14.01 17.89
C THR A 120 22.49 -14.42 16.71
N THR A 121 21.72 -13.49 16.20
CA THR A 121 20.97 -13.67 14.95
C THR A 121 21.75 -13.01 13.82
N SER A 122 22.25 -13.80 12.87
CA SER A 122 22.68 -13.26 11.59
C SER A 122 21.50 -13.29 10.64
N ASN A 123 21.08 -12.11 10.16
CA ASN A 123 20.03 -11.99 9.16
C ASN A 123 20.70 -11.67 7.83
N GLN A 124 20.75 -12.66 6.95
CA GLN A 124 21.04 -12.42 5.54
C GLN A 124 19.71 -12.34 4.80
N ALA A 125 19.52 -11.28 4.04
CA ALA A 125 18.35 -11.14 3.18
C ALA A 125 18.81 -11.00 1.74
N SER A 126 18.05 -11.55 0.81
CA SER A 126 18.24 -11.32 -0.60
C SER A 126 16.91 -11.03 -1.29
N VAL A 127 16.97 -10.25 -2.35
CA VAL A 127 15.87 -10.08 -3.30
C VAL A 127 15.99 -11.18 -4.34
N PHE A 128 14.94 -11.99 -4.42
CA PHE A 128 14.85 -13.07 -5.38
C PHE A 128 13.78 -12.75 -6.41
N VAL A 129 14.12 -12.73 -7.69
CA VAL A 129 13.20 -12.47 -8.80
C VAL A 129 13.12 -13.72 -9.65
N GLN A 130 11.90 -14.16 -9.92
CA GLN A 130 11.62 -15.39 -10.68
C GLN A 130 10.70 -15.07 -11.86
N PHE A 131 11.03 -15.57 -13.03
CA PHE A 131 10.25 -15.45 -14.24
C PHE A 131 9.63 -16.79 -14.58
N VAL A 132 8.32 -16.80 -14.78
CA VAL A 132 7.51 -18.01 -14.88
C VAL A 132 6.50 -17.85 -16.00
N SER A 133 6.41 -18.86 -16.89
CA SER A 133 5.34 -18.88 -17.91
C SER A 133 3.98 -19.20 -17.27
N LEU A 134 2.89 -18.84 -17.94
CA LEU A 134 1.54 -19.20 -17.48
C LEU A 134 1.33 -20.71 -17.32
N GLN A 135 2.05 -21.54 -18.10
CA GLN A 135 1.99 -23.00 -17.98
C GLN A 135 2.79 -23.57 -16.82
N GLY A 136 3.39 -22.72 -16.00
CA GLY A 136 4.13 -23.16 -14.82
C GLY A 136 5.59 -23.54 -15.07
N LYS A 137 6.24 -23.08 -16.14
CA LYS A 137 7.65 -23.29 -16.39
C LYS A 137 8.47 -22.12 -15.85
N ILE A 138 9.48 -22.40 -15.03
CA ILE A 138 10.48 -21.40 -14.63
C ILE A 138 11.37 -21.10 -15.84
N LEU A 139 11.38 -19.83 -16.27
CA LEU A 139 12.15 -19.35 -17.41
C LEU A 139 13.53 -18.87 -16.97
N ASN A 140 13.57 -18.08 -15.90
CA ASN A 140 14.80 -17.52 -15.36
C ASN A 140 14.64 -17.15 -13.89
N THR A 141 15.77 -16.99 -13.19
CA THR A 141 15.81 -16.50 -11.81
C THR A 141 16.99 -15.56 -11.61
N SER A 142 16.82 -14.56 -10.76
CA SER A 142 17.89 -13.65 -10.34
C SER A 142 17.88 -13.53 -8.82
N ASN A 143 19.05 -13.57 -8.20
CA ASN A 143 19.20 -13.41 -6.76
C ASN A 143 20.18 -12.28 -6.45
N PHE A 144 19.81 -11.36 -5.56
CA PHE A 144 20.61 -10.21 -5.19
C PHE A 144 20.70 -10.15 -3.66
N ASP A 145 21.89 -10.31 -3.14
CA ASP A 145 22.14 -10.13 -1.71
C ASP A 145 21.91 -8.68 -1.34
N VAL A 146 21.17 -8.45 -0.25
CA VAL A 146 20.81 -7.13 0.23
C VAL A 146 21.53 -6.88 1.55
N ASP A 147 22.39 -5.87 1.57
CA ASP A 147 23.06 -5.43 2.80
C ASP A 147 22.08 -4.67 3.70
N LEU A 148 21.59 -5.35 4.73
CA LEU A 148 20.74 -4.80 5.77
C LEU A 148 21.51 -4.50 7.07
N SER A 149 22.84 -4.61 7.05
CA SER A 149 23.69 -4.64 8.25
C SER A 149 23.73 -3.35 9.06
N ARG A 150 23.23 -2.24 8.52
CA ARG A 150 23.32 -0.91 9.15
C ARG A 150 22.02 -0.31 9.65
N ASP A 151 20.91 -0.96 9.52
CA ASP A 151 19.71 -0.58 10.28
C ASP A 151 19.90 -0.96 11.77
N SER A 152 21.08 -0.57 12.29
CA SER A 152 21.67 -0.92 13.58
C SER A 152 20.83 -0.48 14.79
N TYR A 153 19.87 0.40 14.62
CA TYR A 153 18.96 0.81 15.68
C TYR A 153 18.00 -0.32 16.05
N TYR A 154 17.53 -1.09 15.08
CA TYR A 154 16.57 -2.17 15.31
C TYR A 154 17.24 -3.48 15.71
N THR A 155 18.46 -3.77 15.22
CA THR A 155 19.21 -4.95 15.64
C THR A 155 19.76 -4.82 17.06
N ARG A 156 20.11 -3.61 17.49
CA ARG A 156 20.68 -3.36 18.83
C ARG A 156 19.67 -3.55 19.97
N TYR A 157 18.39 -3.39 19.72
CA TYR A 157 17.32 -3.47 20.73
C TYR A 157 16.41 -4.70 20.57
N GLY A 158 16.79 -5.68 19.76
CA GLY A 158 16.02 -6.93 19.61
C GLY A 158 14.66 -6.76 18.95
N VAL A 159 14.38 -5.61 18.36
CA VAL A 159 13.18 -5.39 17.56
C VAL A 159 13.42 -6.04 16.22
N ILE A 160 12.80 -7.20 16.04
CA ILE A 160 12.73 -7.92 14.76
C ILE A 160 12.36 -6.91 13.67
N TYR A 161 13.13 -6.89 12.58
CA TYR A 161 12.93 -6.08 11.39
C TYR A 161 11.48 -5.74 11.18
N SER A 162 11.18 -4.46 11.07
CA SER A 162 9.87 -4.05 10.59
C SER A 162 9.68 -4.67 9.21
N PRO A 163 8.77 -5.65 9.05
CA PRO A 163 8.47 -6.21 7.73
C PRO A 163 8.06 -5.14 6.72
N TRP A 164 7.77 -3.95 7.25
CA TRP A 164 7.35 -2.75 6.54
C TRP A 164 8.43 -2.19 5.60
N TYR A 165 9.68 -2.05 6.06
CA TYR A 165 10.79 -1.55 5.21
C TYR A 165 10.98 -2.45 3.97
N LEU A 166 11.03 -3.75 4.21
CA LEU A 166 11.24 -4.73 3.15
C LEU A 166 10.01 -4.92 2.25
N LYS A 167 8.80 -4.64 2.76
CA LYS A 167 7.57 -4.66 1.96
C LYS A 167 7.59 -3.59 0.86
N HIS A 168 8.17 -2.43 1.15
CA HIS A 168 8.21 -1.28 0.22
C HIS A 168 9.52 -1.19 -0.56
N SER A 169 10.50 -2.07 -0.28
CA SER A 169 11.80 -2.02 -0.97
C SER A 169 11.82 -2.74 -2.30
N ILE A 170 10.84 -3.61 -2.59
CA ILE A 170 10.75 -4.34 -3.86
C ILE A 170 9.47 -3.93 -4.58
N GLN A 171 9.62 -3.36 -5.78
CA GLN A 171 8.53 -2.97 -6.66
C GLN A 171 8.76 -3.56 -8.06
N LEU A 172 7.68 -4.01 -8.68
CA LEU A 172 7.67 -4.48 -10.07
C LEU A 172 6.59 -3.73 -10.84
N SER A 173 6.86 -3.44 -12.09
CA SER A 173 5.88 -2.93 -13.05
C SER A 173 6.13 -3.60 -14.39
N ASN A 174 5.07 -3.95 -15.12
CA ASN A 174 5.21 -4.37 -16.50
C ASN A 174 5.59 -3.18 -17.39
N ILE A 175 6.40 -3.44 -18.40
CA ILE A 175 6.70 -2.52 -19.50
C ILE A 175 6.00 -3.10 -20.73
N PRO A 176 4.89 -2.49 -21.19
CA PRO A 176 4.07 -3.05 -22.24
C PRO A 176 4.87 -3.50 -23.46
N GLN A 177 4.75 -4.75 -23.85
CA GLN A 177 5.42 -5.41 -24.97
C GLN A 177 6.95 -5.53 -24.87
N LYS A 178 7.56 -5.24 -23.70
CA LYS A 178 9.02 -5.25 -23.56
C LYS A 178 9.54 -6.05 -22.37
N GLY A 179 8.74 -6.20 -21.30
CA GLY A 179 9.15 -6.95 -20.13
C GLY A 179 8.84 -6.25 -18.81
N PHE A 180 9.84 -6.09 -17.91
CA PHE A 180 9.57 -5.72 -16.53
C PHE A 180 10.58 -4.70 -15.99
N ALA A 181 10.09 -3.68 -15.33
CA ALA A 181 10.88 -2.83 -14.45
C ALA A 181 10.88 -3.40 -13.04
N CYS A 182 12.05 -3.52 -12.43
CA CYS A 182 12.23 -3.94 -11.05
C CYS A 182 13.03 -2.91 -10.28
N PHE A 183 12.49 -2.48 -9.14
CA PHE A 183 13.21 -1.64 -8.18
C PHE A 183 13.39 -2.39 -6.88
N TYR A 184 14.58 -2.33 -6.30
CA TYR A 184 14.82 -2.72 -4.92
C TYR A 184 15.84 -1.82 -4.24
N GLY A 185 15.67 -1.65 -2.92
CA GLY A 185 16.57 -0.86 -2.09
C GLY A 185 17.35 -1.72 -1.11
N GLU A 186 18.58 -1.31 -0.81
CA GLU A 186 19.41 -1.81 0.28
C GLU A 186 19.86 -0.66 1.20
N ASP A 187 20.66 -0.93 2.21
CA ASP A 187 20.99 0.07 3.25
C ASP A 187 21.58 1.37 2.70
N ARG A 188 22.34 1.34 1.63
CA ARG A 188 23.04 2.51 1.09
C ARG A 188 22.65 2.92 -0.32
N LYS A 189 22.09 2.02 -1.10
CA LYS A 189 21.83 2.18 -2.52
C LYS A 189 20.48 1.63 -2.87
N SER A 190 19.99 2.01 -4.02
CA SER A 190 18.81 1.42 -4.65
C SER A 190 19.14 1.05 -6.08
N TYR A 191 18.42 0.13 -6.63
CA TYR A 191 18.66 -0.37 -7.98
C TYR A 191 17.35 -0.36 -8.76
N LEU A 192 17.45 0.12 -9.99
CA LEU A 192 16.40 0.00 -10.99
C LEU A 192 16.92 -0.86 -12.13
N MET A 193 16.17 -1.88 -12.50
CA MET A 193 16.53 -2.81 -13.56
C MET A 193 15.38 -2.95 -14.55
N PHE A 194 15.74 -3.11 -15.79
CA PHE A 194 14.85 -3.56 -16.85
C PHE A 194 15.20 -4.99 -17.24
N TYR A 195 14.22 -5.86 -17.22
CA TYR A 195 14.29 -7.24 -17.69
C TYR A 195 13.45 -7.41 -18.95
N ASN A 196 13.95 -8.15 -19.92
CA ASN A 196 13.12 -8.64 -21.02
C ASN A 196 12.16 -9.75 -20.53
N PRO A 197 11.20 -10.20 -21.34
CA PRO A 197 10.23 -11.24 -20.92
C PRO A 197 10.89 -12.58 -20.56
N ASN A 198 12.08 -12.88 -21.11
CA ASN A 198 12.85 -14.09 -20.77
C ASN A 198 13.61 -13.98 -19.43
N GLY A 199 13.50 -12.85 -18.74
CA GLY A 199 14.14 -12.62 -17.45
C GLY A 199 15.63 -12.24 -17.53
N ASN A 200 16.12 -11.85 -18.71
CA ASN A 200 17.48 -11.33 -18.85
C ASN A 200 17.51 -9.82 -18.58
N ILE A 201 18.50 -9.37 -17.83
CA ILE A 201 18.72 -7.96 -17.54
C ILE A 201 19.15 -7.26 -18.83
N VAL A 202 18.33 -6.29 -19.29
CA VAL A 202 18.67 -5.43 -20.43
C VAL A 202 19.58 -4.29 -19.96
N TRP A 203 19.23 -3.64 -18.85
CA TRP A 203 20.10 -2.66 -18.18
C TRP A 203 19.81 -2.59 -16.67
N LYS A 204 20.80 -2.08 -15.92
CA LYS A 204 20.72 -1.85 -14.47
C LYS A 204 21.28 -0.47 -14.15
N LYS A 205 20.56 0.29 -13.31
CA LYS A 205 20.99 1.57 -12.77
C LYS A 205 21.13 1.49 -11.26
N THR A 206 22.20 2.08 -10.75
CA THR A 206 22.39 2.28 -9.31
C THR A 206 21.97 3.70 -8.96
N LEU A 207 21.13 3.83 -7.94
CA LEU A 207 20.58 5.07 -7.43
C LEU A 207 21.09 5.32 -6.02
N GLU A 208 21.03 6.58 -5.58
CA GLU A 208 21.21 6.89 -4.17
C GLU A 208 20.15 6.15 -3.31
N LYS A 209 20.44 5.99 -2.00
CA LYS A 209 19.50 5.38 -1.07
C LYS A 209 18.15 6.09 -1.11
N ALA A 210 17.13 5.34 -1.50
CA ALA A 210 15.75 5.79 -1.50
C ALA A 210 14.80 4.59 -1.45
N GLU A 211 13.57 4.82 -1.03
CA GLU A 211 12.47 3.87 -1.20
C GLU A 211 11.66 4.26 -2.43
N ALA A 212 11.31 3.31 -3.28
CA ALA A 212 10.28 3.57 -4.27
C ALA A 212 8.90 3.54 -3.59
N TYR A 213 8.17 4.64 -3.73
CA TYR A 213 6.76 4.66 -3.37
C TYR A 213 5.97 3.78 -4.34
N ASN A 214 6.19 3.97 -5.63
CA ASN A 214 5.65 3.15 -6.70
C ASN A 214 6.48 3.31 -7.97
N ILE A 215 6.35 2.36 -8.91
CA ILE A 215 6.91 2.40 -10.27
C ILE A 215 5.75 2.34 -11.24
N LEU A 216 5.77 3.21 -12.22
CA LEU A 216 4.89 3.15 -13.39
C LEU A 216 5.74 3.04 -14.65
N ALA A 217 5.32 2.20 -15.57
CA ALA A 217 6.01 2.05 -16.84
C ALA A 217 5.04 2.16 -18.01
N SER A 218 5.56 2.66 -19.11
CA SER A 218 4.94 2.68 -20.43
C SER A 218 5.84 1.96 -21.43
N LYS A 219 5.43 1.86 -22.68
CA LYS A 219 6.30 1.31 -23.74
C LYS A 219 7.64 2.03 -23.88
N GLN A 220 7.71 3.31 -23.50
CA GLN A 220 8.89 4.16 -23.74
C GLN A 220 9.57 4.57 -22.44
N ASP A 221 8.84 4.67 -21.33
CA ASP A 221 9.28 5.34 -20.12
C ASP A 221 9.04 4.48 -18.87
N ILE A 222 9.98 4.59 -17.93
CA ILE A 222 9.82 4.09 -16.56
C ILE A 222 9.88 5.30 -15.64
N TYR A 223 8.83 5.50 -14.86
CA TYR A 223 8.74 6.54 -13.84
C TYR A 223 8.81 5.91 -12.46
N VAL A 224 9.66 6.46 -11.60
CA VAL A 224 9.81 6.02 -10.22
C VAL A 224 9.60 7.21 -9.29
N LEU A 225 8.62 7.11 -8.41
CA LEU A 225 8.42 8.06 -7.34
C LEU A 225 9.25 7.60 -6.14
N LEU A 226 10.36 8.29 -5.89
CA LEU A 226 11.27 8.00 -4.79
C LEU A 226 10.91 8.79 -3.54
N LYS A 227 10.92 8.13 -2.39
CA LYS A 227 10.86 8.75 -1.08
C LYS A 227 12.26 8.80 -0.49
N LYS A 228 12.78 9.99 -0.27
CA LYS A 228 14.07 10.17 0.40
C LYS A 228 13.92 10.01 1.90
N HIS A 229 14.81 9.23 2.52
CA HIS A 229 14.89 9.10 3.97
C HIS A 229 15.57 10.32 4.58
N GLU A 230 14.85 11.39 4.76
CA GLU A 230 15.26 12.46 5.64
C GLU A 230 14.82 12.13 7.07
N ARG A 231 15.76 12.06 8.01
CA ARG A 231 15.48 11.76 9.41
C ARG A 231 14.39 12.70 9.92
N MET A 232 13.23 12.15 10.28
CA MET A 232 12.11 12.82 10.95
C MET A 232 11.34 13.89 10.12
N VAL A 233 11.47 13.91 8.80
CA VAL A 233 10.67 14.79 7.94
C VAL A 233 9.69 13.93 7.13
N GLU A 234 8.39 14.15 7.32
CA GLU A 234 7.39 13.63 6.37
C GLU A 234 7.54 14.39 5.05
N GLY A 235 7.60 13.68 3.93
CA GLY A 235 7.78 14.29 2.60
C GLY A 235 9.19 14.08 2.05
N GLY A 236 9.54 14.80 1.00
CA GLY A 236 10.82 14.61 0.31
C GLY A 236 10.72 13.58 -0.80
N TYR A 237 9.69 13.69 -1.63
CA TYR A 237 9.53 12.86 -2.82
C TYR A 237 10.26 13.48 -4.00
N GLU A 238 10.87 12.60 -4.79
CA GLU A 238 11.53 12.92 -6.04
C GLU A 238 10.99 12.00 -7.13
N LEU A 239 10.50 12.59 -8.22
CA LEU A 239 10.09 11.84 -9.39
C LEU A 239 11.26 11.78 -10.36
N ILE A 240 11.64 10.58 -10.76
CA ILE A 240 12.64 10.33 -11.79
C ILE A 240 12.01 9.53 -12.92
N GLY A 241 12.53 9.72 -14.13
CA GLY A 241 12.11 8.99 -15.31
C GLY A 241 13.29 8.51 -16.11
N TYR A 242 13.15 7.34 -16.73
CA TYR A 242 14.13 6.75 -17.63
C TYR A 242 13.47 6.33 -18.93
N ASN A 243 14.16 6.56 -20.04
CA ASN A 243 13.79 5.92 -21.29
C ASN A 243 14.09 4.43 -21.23
N VAL A 244 13.14 3.60 -21.66
CA VAL A 244 13.24 2.15 -21.63
C VAL A 244 14.33 1.64 -22.54
N ASN A 245 14.51 2.26 -23.74
CA ASN A 245 15.39 1.73 -24.79
C ASN A 245 16.86 2.01 -24.53
N ASP A 246 17.19 3.25 -24.14
CA ASP A 246 18.58 3.71 -24.01
C ASP A 246 18.98 4.00 -22.56
N SER A 247 18.06 3.81 -21.62
CA SER A 247 18.27 4.08 -20.19
C SER A 247 18.68 5.54 -19.88
N SER A 248 18.36 6.50 -20.76
CA SER A 248 18.62 7.91 -20.51
C SER A 248 17.74 8.44 -19.38
N LEU A 249 18.35 9.21 -18.46
CA LEU A 249 17.68 9.81 -17.32
C LEU A 249 17.03 11.13 -17.73
N TYR A 250 15.74 11.30 -17.39
CA TYR A 250 15.04 12.57 -17.55
C TYR A 250 15.35 13.55 -16.41
N PRO A 251 15.12 14.86 -16.60
CA PRO A 251 15.28 15.83 -15.53
C PRO A 251 14.46 15.44 -14.28
N LYS A 252 15.12 15.41 -13.14
CA LYS A 252 14.48 15.06 -11.87
C LYS A 252 13.51 16.14 -11.43
N GLN A 253 12.36 15.73 -10.90
CA GLN A 253 11.35 16.62 -10.33
C GLN A 253 11.25 16.42 -8.82
N ILE A 254 11.66 17.45 -8.06
CA ILE A 254 11.48 17.46 -6.61
C ILE A 254 10.06 17.92 -6.31
N LEU A 255 9.27 17.11 -5.62
CA LEU A 255 7.88 17.42 -5.32
C LEU A 255 7.79 18.46 -4.21
N LYS A 256 7.47 19.68 -4.58
CA LYS A 256 7.19 20.81 -3.69
C LYS A 256 5.98 21.59 -4.21
N ASP A 257 5.27 22.24 -3.30
CA ASP A 257 4.23 23.17 -3.70
C ASP A 257 4.82 24.53 -4.19
N LYS A 258 3.94 25.46 -4.58
CA LYS A 258 4.34 26.80 -5.04
C LYS A 258 5.05 27.63 -3.96
N GLN A 259 4.91 27.27 -2.68
CA GLN A 259 5.54 27.95 -1.54
C GLN A 259 6.82 27.24 -1.06
N GLY A 260 7.23 26.16 -1.74
CA GLY A 260 8.39 25.35 -1.39
C GLY A 260 8.13 24.32 -0.27
N ASN A 261 6.87 24.13 0.16
CA ASN A 261 6.53 23.12 1.16
C ASN A 261 6.64 21.70 0.57
N SER A 262 7.03 20.75 1.40
CA SER A 262 7.10 19.34 1.03
C SER A 262 5.71 18.76 0.80
N LEU A 263 5.61 17.82 -0.12
CA LEU A 263 4.40 17.10 -0.44
C LEU A 263 4.50 15.66 0.10
N LYS A 264 3.36 15.08 0.50
CA LYS A 264 3.23 13.66 0.88
C LYS A 264 2.34 12.97 -0.14
N ALA A 265 2.89 12.06 -0.93
CA ALA A 265 2.12 11.28 -1.88
C ALA A 265 1.17 10.30 -1.15
N LEU A 266 -0.03 10.18 -1.66
CA LEU A 266 -1.04 9.16 -1.31
C LEU A 266 -1.29 8.21 -2.48
N SER A 267 -1.10 8.70 -3.71
CA SER A 267 -1.20 7.89 -4.92
C SER A 267 -0.16 8.34 -5.94
N PHE A 268 0.37 7.38 -6.66
CA PHE A 268 1.11 7.54 -7.90
C PHE A 268 0.63 6.46 -8.84
N ASP A 269 -0.18 6.81 -9.82
CA ASP A 269 -0.89 5.88 -10.70
C ASP A 269 -1.14 6.53 -12.06
N ASN A 270 -1.72 5.76 -13.00
CA ASN A 270 -2.12 6.27 -14.30
C ASN A 270 -3.56 6.83 -14.24
N ASP A 271 -3.73 8.00 -14.85
CA ASP A 271 -5.03 8.63 -15.03
C ASP A 271 -5.90 7.73 -15.94
N PRO A 272 -7.11 7.32 -15.52
CA PRO A 272 -7.92 6.35 -16.24
C PRO A 272 -8.41 6.85 -17.61
N VAL A 273 -8.38 8.16 -17.86
CA VAL A 273 -8.82 8.75 -19.13
C VAL A 273 -7.64 8.95 -20.09
N SER A 274 -6.55 9.52 -19.60
CA SER A 274 -5.40 9.87 -20.44
C SER A 274 -4.33 8.77 -20.51
N GLY A 275 -4.36 7.80 -19.60
CA GLY A 275 -3.31 6.79 -19.41
C GLY A 275 -1.96 7.37 -18.96
N LYS A 276 -1.89 8.67 -18.65
CA LYS A 276 -0.66 9.36 -18.24
C LYS A 276 -0.52 9.31 -16.71
N PRO A 277 0.71 9.27 -16.17
CA PRO A 277 0.94 9.25 -14.74
C PRO A 277 0.42 10.51 -14.04
N TYR A 278 -0.09 10.31 -12.81
CA TYR A 278 -0.39 11.42 -11.91
C TYR A 278 0.07 11.08 -10.49
N ILE A 279 0.30 12.13 -9.69
CA ILE A 279 0.60 12.03 -8.27
C ILE A 279 -0.42 12.87 -7.53
N SER A 280 -1.01 12.34 -6.46
CA SER A 280 -1.91 13.09 -5.59
C SER A 280 -1.60 12.84 -4.12
N GLY A 281 -1.96 13.79 -3.25
CA GLY A 281 -1.67 13.66 -1.84
C GLY A 281 -1.84 14.94 -1.05
N TYR A 282 -1.08 15.06 0.04
CA TYR A 282 -1.12 16.17 0.98
C TYR A 282 -0.01 17.18 0.79
N ILE A 283 -0.35 18.44 1.03
CA ILE A 283 0.61 19.53 1.25
C ILE A 283 0.95 19.53 2.74
N ILE A 284 2.23 19.35 3.07
CA ILE A 284 2.69 19.28 4.45
C ILE A 284 2.75 20.67 5.05
N ASN A 285 2.18 20.82 6.24
CA ASN A 285 2.21 22.10 6.94
C ASN A 285 3.66 22.40 7.40
N PRO A 286 4.26 23.54 6.99
CA PRO A 286 5.62 23.86 7.38
C PRO A 286 5.71 24.02 8.90
N ARG A 287 6.49 23.18 9.54
CA ARG A 287 6.77 23.28 10.97
C ARG A 287 7.92 24.29 11.18
N LYS A 288 7.61 25.51 11.56
CA LYS A 288 8.62 26.48 11.99
C LYS A 288 9.18 26.07 13.37
N GLY A 289 10.43 25.64 13.40
CA GLY A 289 11.25 25.50 14.62
C GLY A 289 11.17 24.17 15.37
N ASN A 290 12.16 23.94 16.22
CA ASN A 290 12.58 22.79 17.02
C ASN A 290 11.64 21.59 17.19
N LYS A 291 12.25 20.41 17.09
CA LYS A 291 11.73 19.03 17.07
C LYS A 291 10.89 18.59 18.29
N PHE A 292 10.69 19.44 19.29
CA PHE A 292 9.83 19.14 20.44
C PHE A 292 8.39 19.49 20.13
N VAL A 293 7.51 18.53 20.37
CA VAL A 293 6.04 18.65 20.22
C VAL A 293 5.58 19.83 21.08
N ARG A 294 5.39 20.99 20.47
CA ARG A 294 4.80 22.15 21.15
C ARG A 294 3.31 21.91 21.27
N ILE A 295 2.77 22.12 22.48
CA ILE A 295 1.32 22.07 22.77
C ILE A 295 0.50 22.90 21.75
N LYS A 296 1.08 24.02 21.24
CA LYS A 296 0.50 24.86 20.16
C LYS A 296 0.13 24.09 18.86
N HIS A 297 0.73 22.92 18.60
CA HIS A 297 0.47 22.16 17.38
C HIS A 297 -0.67 21.14 17.50
N PHE A 298 -1.19 20.90 18.70
CA PHE A 298 -2.31 19.97 18.87
C PHE A 298 -3.61 20.47 18.23
N GLY A 299 -3.78 21.78 18.11
CA GLY A 299 -4.94 22.39 17.51
C GLY A 299 -4.85 22.63 16.00
N ARG A 300 -3.79 22.16 15.31
CA ARG A 300 -3.63 22.28 13.85
C ARG A 300 -3.41 20.92 13.24
N GLY A 301 -4.01 20.67 12.08
CA GLY A 301 -3.75 19.50 11.27
C GLY A 301 -2.29 19.44 10.81
N PRO A 302 -1.74 18.25 10.54
CA PRO A 302 -0.38 18.09 10.03
C PRO A 302 -0.25 18.58 8.59
N TYR A 303 -1.36 18.77 7.89
CA TYR A 303 -1.43 19.12 6.48
C TYR A 303 -2.11 20.47 6.28
N SER A 304 -1.68 21.23 5.28
CA SER A 304 -2.23 22.53 4.91
C SER A 304 -3.15 22.48 3.69
N GLY A 305 -3.25 21.34 3.03
CA GLY A 305 -4.05 21.18 1.82
C GLY A 305 -3.83 19.82 1.14
N VAL A 306 -4.41 19.69 -0.03
CA VAL A 306 -4.21 18.56 -0.95
C VAL A 306 -3.68 19.03 -2.29
N PHE A 307 -3.09 18.12 -3.05
CA PHE A 307 -2.57 18.43 -4.37
C PHE A 307 -2.84 17.28 -5.36
N THR A 308 -2.85 17.63 -6.63
CA THR A 308 -2.77 16.71 -7.76
C THR A 308 -1.77 17.24 -8.78
N ILE A 309 -0.82 16.41 -9.17
CA ILE A 309 0.19 16.67 -10.19
C ILE A 309 -0.04 15.70 -11.34
N ASN A 310 -0.30 16.20 -12.53
CA ASN A 310 -0.50 15.42 -13.74
C ASN A 310 0.75 15.56 -14.64
N ILE A 311 1.28 14.45 -15.10
CA ILE A 311 2.37 14.42 -16.07
C ILE A 311 1.72 14.32 -17.46
N LYS A 312 1.71 15.42 -18.21
CA LYS A 312 1.04 15.50 -19.51
C LYS A 312 1.95 15.19 -20.69
N GLY A 313 3.18 15.66 -20.60
CA GLY A 313 4.17 15.50 -21.64
C GLY A 313 5.07 14.29 -21.45
N ASP A 314 5.87 14.00 -22.47
CA ASP A 314 6.92 13.01 -22.40
C ASP A 314 8.14 13.58 -21.64
N LYS A 315 8.98 12.72 -21.09
CA LYS A 315 10.24 13.07 -20.41
C LYS A 315 10.09 14.03 -19.23
N LEU A 316 8.94 14.06 -18.54
CA LEU A 316 8.65 14.98 -17.42
C LEU A 316 8.70 16.46 -17.79
N ALA A 317 8.58 16.82 -19.06
CA ALA A 317 8.73 18.19 -19.54
C ALA A 317 7.48 19.05 -19.27
N ASP A 318 6.30 18.42 -19.23
CA ASP A 318 5.03 19.11 -19.01
C ASP A 318 4.30 18.53 -17.79
N VAL A 319 4.32 19.30 -16.70
CA VAL A 319 3.73 18.92 -15.42
C VAL A 319 2.69 19.97 -15.02
N GLN A 320 1.45 19.57 -14.96
CA GLN A 320 0.36 20.40 -14.47
C GLN A 320 0.07 20.10 -13.00
N SER A 321 0.16 21.11 -12.13
CA SER A 321 -0.07 20.97 -10.69
C SER A 321 -1.28 21.77 -10.23
N ASN A 322 -2.17 21.12 -9.49
CA ASN A 322 -3.31 21.72 -8.81
C ASN A 322 -3.09 21.62 -7.29
N TYR A 323 -3.10 22.74 -6.60
CA TYR A 323 -2.97 22.83 -5.14
C TYR A 323 -4.24 23.43 -4.57
N ALA A 324 -4.78 22.84 -3.50
CA ALA A 324 -5.90 23.37 -2.74
C ALA A 324 -5.52 23.48 -1.27
N TYR A 325 -5.43 24.72 -0.77
CA TYR A 325 -5.05 24.98 0.63
C TYR A 325 -6.28 25.22 1.48
N TRP A 326 -6.24 24.74 2.73
CA TRP A 326 -7.33 24.96 3.69
C TRP A 326 -7.50 26.46 4.03
N ALA A 327 -6.44 27.23 3.94
CA ALA A 327 -6.42 28.66 4.28
C ALA A 327 -6.97 29.58 3.21
N ASP A 328 -7.18 29.10 1.99
CA ASP A 328 -7.58 29.97 0.86
C ASP A 328 -9.02 30.50 0.93
N GLY A 329 -9.77 30.14 2.01
CA GLY A 329 -11.13 30.62 2.23
C GLY A 329 -12.18 30.13 1.23
N SER A 330 -11.76 29.38 0.22
CA SER A 330 -12.63 28.81 -0.83
C SER A 330 -13.45 27.61 -0.34
N THR A 331 -13.21 27.18 0.90
CA THR A 331 -13.80 25.97 1.45
C THR A 331 -14.61 26.28 2.69
N SER A 332 -15.94 26.37 2.55
CA SER A 332 -16.86 26.53 3.69
C SER A 332 -16.81 25.34 4.67
N PHE A 333 -16.36 24.17 4.20
CA PHE A 333 -16.34 22.92 4.97
C PHE A 333 -15.07 22.71 5.80
N MET A 334 -14.02 23.53 5.61
CA MET A 334 -12.74 23.40 6.30
C MET A 334 -12.29 24.73 6.87
N ASN A 335 -11.86 24.75 8.11
CA ASN A 335 -11.27 25.96 8.69
C ASN A 335 -9.77 26.08 8.40
N THR A 336 -9.17 27.25 8.63
CA THR A 336 -7.75 27.55 8.40
C THR A 336 -6.78 26.71 9.23
N LYS A 337 -7.28 25.98 10.24
CA LYS A 337 -6.49 25.03 11.05
C LYS A 337 -6.51 23.61 10.48
N GLY A 338 -7.29 23.37 9.41
CA GLY A 338 -7.45 22.07 8.78
C GLY A 338 -8.44 21.15 9.46
N HIS A 339 -9.45 21.71 10.15
CA HIS A 339 -10.56 20.94 10.70
C HIS A 339 -11.79 21.07 9.81
N PHE A 340 -12.53 19.99 9.66
CA PHE A 340 -13.88 20.06 9.12
C PHE A 340 -14.77 20.91 10.04
N THR A 341 -15.49 21.86 9.47
CA THR A 341 -16.36 22.79 10.24
C THR A 341 -17.53 22.06 10.88
N GLU A 342 -18.05 21.01 10.23
CA GLU A 342 -19.21 20.24 10.67
C GLU A 342 -18.97 19.49 11.98
N ASN A 343 -17.82 18.82 12.13
CA ASN A 343 -17.57 17.89 13.24
C ASN A 343 -16.25 18.14 13.99
N ASN A 344 -15.54 19.23 13.64
CA ASN A 344 -14.29 19.65 14.24
C ASN A 344 -13.20 18.54 14.27
N THR A 345 -13.14 17.71 13.20
CA THR A 345 -12.17 16.65 13.01
C THR A 345 -11.16 17.02 11.94
N PHE A 346 -10.00 16.35 11.94
CA PHE A 346 -9.00 16.48 10.88
C PHE A 346 -9.20 15.41 9.81
N PRO A 347 -8.97 15.72 8.52
CA PRO A 347 -8.87 14.71 7.50
C PRO A 347 -7.59 13.87 7.69
N ARG A 348 -7.73 12.57 7.60
CA ARG A 348 -6.64 11.63 7.47
C ARG A 348 -6.92 10.74 6.28
N PHE A 349 -6.50 11.20 5.09
CA PHE A 349 -6.64 10.42 3.86
C PHE A 349 -5.53 9.38 3.80
N GLU A 350 -5.89 8.17 3.40
CA GLU A 350 -4.98 7.03 3.29
C GLU A 350 -4.69 6.69 1.83
N THR A 351 -5.64 7.03 0.94
CA THR A 351 -5.50 6.82 -0.50
C THR A 351 -6.16 7.94 -1.29
N SER A 352 -5.84 8.00 -2.57
CA SER A 352 -6.49 8.88 -3.53
C SER A 352 -6.54 8.20 -4.90
N PHE A 353 -7.54 8.56 -5.70
CA PHE A 353 -7.70 8.04 -7.05
C PHE A 353 -8.36 9.08 -7.96
N LYS A 354 -8.30 8.88 -9.26
CA LYS A 354 -9.04 9.68 -10.24
C LYS A 354 -10.20 8.91 -10.80
N ASP A 355 -11.30 9.64 -11.04
CA ASP A 355 -12.46 9.13 -11.78
C ASP A 355 -12.31 9.31 -13.30
N TYR A 356 -13.26 8.75 -14.05
CA TYR A 356 -13.35 8.90 -15.51
C TYR A 356 -13.73 10.32 -15.97
N GLN A 357 -14.00 11.24 -15.05
CA GLN A 357 -14.30 12.66 -15.31
C GLN A 357 -13.08 13.56 -15.05
N GLY A 358 -11.96 12.98 -14.63
CA GLY A 358 -10.73 13.69 -14.30
C GLY A 358 -10.72 14.36 -12.92
N ASN A 359 -11.70 14.05 -12.05
CA ASN A 359 -11.66 14.49 -10.66
C ASN A 359 -10.73 13.59 -9.85
N THR A 360 -10.12 14.15 -8.80
CA THR A 360 -9.32 13.38 -7.83
C THR A 360 -10.10 13.23 -6.54
N PHE A 361 -10.29 12.00 -6.08
CA PHE A 361 -10.90 11.68 -4.79
C PHE A 361 -9.81 11.36 -3.77
N PHE A 362 -9.95 11.91 -2.58
CA PHE A 362 -9.13 11.60 -1.42
C PHE A 362 -10.01 10.88 -0.40
N VAL A 363 -9.60 9.68 -0.01
CA VAL A 363 -10.39 8.79 0.85
C VAL A 363 -9.60 8.47 2.12
N GLY A 364 -10.29 8.52 3.23
CA GLY A 364 -9.69 8.23 4.52
C GLY A 364 -10.66 8.43 5.68
N SER A 365 -10.14 8.80 6.83
CA SER A 365 -10.89 8.92 8.07
C SER A 365 -10.95 10.35 8.60
N ALA A 366 -12.03 10.68 9.28
CA ALA A 366 -12.13 11.86 10.13
C ALA A 366 -11.47 11.55 11.49
N LEU A 367 -10.46 12.33 11.88
CA LEU A 367 -9.62 12.11 13.05
C LEU A 367 -9.85 13.17 14.12
N THR A 368 -10.15 12.76 15.36
CA THR A 368 -10.07 13.63 16.53
C THR A 368 -8.73 13.48 17.24
N ARG A 369 -8.17 14.58 17.75
CA ARG A 369 -6.94 14.59 18.54
C ARG A 369 -7.18 15.34 19.83
N LYS A 370 -6.88 14.71 20.96
CA LYS A 370 -6.99 15.33 22.28
C LYS A 370 -5.66 15.16 23.04
N PRO A 371 -5.14 16.21 23.70
CA PRO A 371 -3.98 16.08 24.56
C PRO A 371 -4.30 15.18 25.76
N ARG A 372 -3.35 14.39 26.19
CA ARG A 372 -3.42 13.60 27.44
C ARG A 372 -2.86 14.43 28.58
N TRP A 373 -3.69 15.28 29.16
CA TRP A 373 -3.29 16.21 30.23
C TRP A 373 -2.63 15.49 31.40
N GLY A 374 -3.10 14.31 31.80
CA GLY A 374 -2.49 13.52 32.87
C GLY A 374 -1.04 13.06 32.62
N MET A 375 -0.58 13.11 31.36
CA MET A 375 0.82 12.82 30.98
C MET A 375 1.65 14.09 30.77
N ILE A 376 1.00 15.23 30.56
CA ILE A 376 1.65 16.51 30.27
C ILE A 376 1.92 17.26 31.58
N ILE A 377 0.96 17.28 32.52
CA ILE A 377 1.07 18.01 33.80
C ILE A 377 2.23 17.51 34.67
N PRO A 378 2.42 16.21 34.94
CA PRO A 378 3.57 15.73 35.70
C PRO A 378 4.90 16.17 35.11
N GLY A 379 4.95 16.23 33.76
CA GLY A 379 6.12 16.68 33.03
C GLY A 379 6.51 18.11 33.30
N VAL A 380 5.56 19.01 33.36
CA VAL A 380 5.77 20.42 33.65
C VAL A 380 6.20 20.65 35.11
N ILE A 381 5.64 19.87 36.04
CA ILE A 381 5.94 19.98 37.48
C ILE A 381 7.34 19.44 37.79
N THR A 382 7.82 18.42 37.08
CA THR A 382 9.15 17.82 37.34
C THR A 382 10.29 18.53 36.61
N MET A 383 10.00 19.46 35.69
CA MET A 383 11.01 20.23 34.98
C MET A 383 12.00 21.02 35.87
N PRO A 384 11.59 21.58 37.04
CA PRO A 384 12.52 22.29 37.94
C PRO A 384 13.49 21.38 38.71
N LEU A 385 13.28 20.08 38.72
CA LEU A 385 14.00 19.12 39.56
C LEU A 385 15.16 18.38 38.86
N VAL A 386 15.80 19.01 37.87
CA VAL A 386 17.06 18.50 37.25
C VAL A 386 16.94 17.06 36.70
N ILE A 387 15.77 16.62 36.30
CA ILE A 387 15.60 15.33 35.63
C ILE A 387 15.68 15.57 34.13
N PRO A 388 16.61 14.93 33.39
CA PRO A 388 16.72 15.14 31.95
C PRO A 388 15.40 14.86 31.24
N PRO A 389 15.04 15.64 30.21
CA PRO A 389 13.78 15.49 29.48
C PRO A 389 13.57 14.11 28.81
N ILE A 390 14.57 13.25 28.88
CA ILE A 390 14.57 11.88 28.38
C ILE A 390 13.54 10.97 29.09
N TYR A 391 13.17 11.25 30.31
CA TYR A 391 12.22 10.45 31.10
C TYR A 391 10.75 10.76 30.83
N PHE A 392 10.46 11.82 30.10
CA PHE A 392 9.09 12.19 29.71
C PHE A 392 8.44 11.21 28.72
N PHE A 393 9.21 10.36 28.11
CA PHE A 393 8.78 9.52 27.00
C PHE A 393 8.59 8.05 27.38
N GLY A 394 8.58 7.77 28.67
CA GLY A 394 8.30 6.42 29.18
C GLY A 394 6.86 6.00 28.89
N GLY A 395 6.63 5.32 27.79
CA GLY A 395 5.56 4.35 27.65
C GLY A 395 4.16 4.81 27.27
N GLY A 396 3.91 6.09 26.96
CA GLY A 396 2.57 6.47 26.53
C GLY A 396 2.52 7.83 25.86
N GLY A 397 2.20 7.89 24.58
CA GLY A 397 2.12 9.12 23.82
C GLY A 397 1.28 10.23 24.47
N SER A 398 1.69 11.46 24.27
CA SER A 398 1.05 12.67 24.82
C SER A 398 -0.31 13.02 24.16
N VAL A 399 -0.77 12.24 23.20
CA VAL A 399 -1.99 12.49 22.41
C VAL A 399 -2.85 11.24 22.33
N ASN A 400 -4.15 11.41 22.53
CA ASN A 400 -5.15 10.41 22.18
C ASN A 400 -5.76 10.77 20.83
N GLY A 401 -5.73 9.84 19.88
CA GLY A 401 -6.41 9.94 18.61
C GLY A 401 -7.63 9.01 18.54
N LYS A 402 -8.64 9.40 17.80
CA LYS A 402 -9.76 8.54 17.42
C LYS A 402 -10.13 8.83 15.98
N THR A 403 -10.20 7.81 15.15
CA THR A 403 -10.89 7.90 13.86
C THR A 403 -12.37 7.58 14.07
N THR A 404 -13.25 8.35 13.43
CA THR A 404 -14.69 8.22 13.63
C THR A 404 -15.40 7.78 12.36
N GLN A 405 -15.46 8.64 11.37
CA GLN A 405 -16.16 8.42 10.10
C GLN A 405 -15.13 8.23 8.99
N ALA A 406 -15.47 7.50 7.95
CA ALA A 406 -14.75 7.61 6.70
C ALA A 406 -15.16 8.91 6.00
N VAL A 407 -14.26 9.52 5.26
CA VAL A 407 -14.49 10.76 4.53
C VAL A 407 -13.99 10.66 3.11
N VAL A 408 -14.81 11.15 2.18
CA VAL A 408 -14.50 11.27 0.78
C VAL A 408 -14.48 12.75 0.42
N LEU A 409 -13.32 13.24 0.00
CA LEU A 409 -13.13 14.60 -0.49
C LEU A 409 -12.82 14.54 -1.97
N LYS A 410 -13.43 15.43 -2.75
CA LYS A 410 -13.27 15.55 -4.19
C LYS A 410 -12.52 16.82 -4.54
N GLN A 411 -11.51 16.72 -5.40
CA GLN A 411 -10.87 17.83 -6.09
C GLN A 411 -11.24 17.74 -7.57
N ASN A 412 -11.93 18.74 -8.10
CA ASN A 412 -12.27 18.77 -9.51
C ASN A 412 -11.06 19.06 -10.40
N ALA A 413 -11.21 18.91 -11.72
CA ALA A 413 -10.14 19.14 -12.69
C ALA A 413 -9.57 20.58 -12.67
N LYS A 414 -10.31 21.56 -12.13
CA LYS A 414 -9.87 22.95 -11.94
C LYS A 414 -9.17 23.19 -10.60
N GLY A 415 -9.07 22.17 -9.74
CA GLY A 415 -8.42 22.23 -8.43
C GLY A 415 -9.34 22.61 -7.26
N ALA A 416 -10.62 22.96 -7.50
CA ALA A 416 -11.55 23.25 -6.41
C ALA A 416 -11.92 21.96 -5.65
N ILE A 417 -12.03 22.07 -4.32
CA ILE A 417 -12.32 20.93 -3.43
C ILE A 417 -13.71 21.03 -2.78
N SER A 418 -14.29 19.87 -2.55
CA SER A 418 -15.58 19.70 -1.82
C SER A 418 -15.57 18.42 -1.01
N VAL A 419 -16.30 18.39 0.11
CA VAL A 419 -16.60 17.12 0.78
C VAL A 419 -17.73 16.46 0.00
N GLU A 420 -17.46 15.25 -0.49
CA GLU A 420 -18.47 14.47 -1.21
C GLU A 420 -19.37 13.75 -0.22
N GLN A 421 -18.76 13.11 0.82
CA GLN A 421 -19.50 12.34 1.81
C GLN A 421 -18.71 12.11 3.10
N PHE A 422 -19.44 12.11 4.24
CA PHE A 422 -19.03 11.45 5.47
C PHE A 422 -19.78 10.11 5.58
N ILE A 423 -19.05 9.02 5.65
CA ILE A 423 -19.61 7.66 5.70
C ILE A 423 -19.48 7.17 7.14
N PRO A 424 -20.58 6.77 7.79
CA PRO A 424 -20.52 6.17 9.13
C PRO A 424 -19.58 4.98 9.17
N ALA A 425 -18.71 4.93 10.17
CA ALA A 425 -17.74 3.86 10.36
C ALA A 425 -17.45 3.68 11.86
N ASN A 426 -16.90 2.53 12.23
CA ASN A 426 -16.60 2.25 13.63
C ASN A 426 -15.50 3.16 14.16
N THR A 427 -15.64 3.59 15.42
CA THR A 427 -14.62 4.41 16.07
C THR A 427 -13.41 3.57 16.46
N ILE A 428 -12.24 3.91 15.92
CA ILE A 428 -10.97 3.27 16.25
C ILE A 428 -10.15 4.21 17.10
N ARG A 429 -9.64 3.70 18.24
CA ARG A 429 -8.72 4.45 19.11
C ARG A 429 -7.29 4.24 18.64
N ILE A 430 -6.64 5.34 18.28
CA ILE A 430 -5.23 5.34 17.91
C ILE A 430 -4.42 5.59 19.19
N ARG A 431 -3.67 4.58 19.64
CA ARG A 431 -2.72 4.73 20.74
C ARG A 431 -1.37 5.14 20.15
N ASN A 432 -1.00 6.39 20.34
CA ASN A 432 0.28 6.88 19.84
C ASN A 432 1.40 6.53 20.82
N GLY A 433 2.42 5.85 20.30
CA GLY A 433 3.77 5.92 20.81
C GLY A 433 4.42 7.29 20.51
N LEU A 434 5.72 7.38 20.62
CA LEU A 434 6.54 8.60 20.47
C LEU A 434 6.50 9.28 19.08
N HIS A 435 5.88 8.65 18.08
CA HIS A 435 5.84 9.17 16.72
C HIS A 435 4.54 9.93 16.43
N PRO A 436 4.61 11.07 15.75
CA PRO A 436 3.42 11.79 15.32
C PRO A 436 2.64 10.92 14.36
N ILE A 437 1.48 10.46 14.81
CA ILE A 437 0.36 9.91 14.02
C ILE A 437 0.76 9.40 12.63
N THR A 438 1.54 8.38 12.59
CA THR A 438 1.79 7.62 11.40
C THR A 438 1.50 6.17 11.75
N ASP A 439 0.74 5.50 10.94
CA ASP A 439 0.78 4.06 10.70
C ASP A 439 -0.05 3.09 11.57
N TYR A 440 -1.02 3.54 12.38
CA TYR A 440 -1.89 2.61 13.11
C TYR A 440 -3.39 2.90 12.91
N ASP A 441 -3.79 3.30 11.71
CA ASP A 441 -5.18 3.13 11.32
C ASP A 441 -5.36 1.69 10.85
N THR A 442 -6.31 0.99 11.42
CA THR A 442 -6.65 -0.38 11.02
C THR A 442 -7.69 -0.40 9.91
N ARG A 443 -8.00 0.76 9.31
CA ARG A 443 -8.85 0.85 8.14
C ARG A 443 -8.02 0.83 6.89
N ASP A 444 -8.36 -0.08 6.00
CA ASP A 444 -7.85 -0.11 4.65
C ASP A 444 -8.91 0.40 3.68
N TYR A 445 -8.46 1.05 2.61
CA TYR A 445 -9.32 1.60 1.58
C TYR A 445 -8.87 1.07 0.23
N TYR A 446 -9.81 0.49 -0.51
CA TYR A 446 -9.55 -0.05 -1.84
C TYR A 446 -10.50 0.59 -2.85
N LEU A 447 -10.03 0.73 -4.08
CA LEU A 447 -10.86 1.13 -5.21
C LEU A 447 -11.23 -0.10 -6.04
N ALA A 448 -12.50 -0.24 -6.38
CA ALA A 448 -12.96 -1.13 -7.42
C ALA A 448 -13.66 -0.30 -8.49
N THR A 449 -13.33 -0.54 -9.75
CA THR A 449 -13.86 0.22 -10.89
C THR A 449 -14.62 -0.68 -11.83
N ASN A 450 -15.56 -0.10 -12.54
CA ASN A 450 -16.23 -0.73 -13.67
C ASN A 450 -16.15 0.26 -14.85
N SER A 451 -15.29 -0.02 -15.83
CA SER A 451 -15.05 0.85 -16.98
C SER A 451 -16.25 0.92 -17.90
N ASP A 452 -17.03 -0.16 -18.03
CA ASP A 452 -18.21 -0.22 -18.91
C ASP A 452 -19.30 0.72 -18.42
N THR A 453 -19.57 0.70 -17.12
CA THR A 453 -20.57 1.57 -16.48
C THR A 453 -20.00 2.89 -15.99
N LYS A 454 -18.67 3.07 -16.05
CA LYS A 454 -17.94 4.21 -15.48
C LYS A 454 -18.29 4.46 -14.01
N THR A 455 -18.44 3.36 -13.26
CA THR A 455 -18.80 3.39 -11.85
C THR A 455 -17.58 3.08 -10.99
N GLU A 456 -17.36 3.87 -9.96
CA GLU A 456 -16.32 3.65 -8.96
C GLU A 456 -16.95 3.26 -7.62
N TYR A 457 -16.31 2.29 -6.98
CA TYR A 457 -16.65 1.83 -5.64
C TYR A 457 -15.47 2.00 -4.71
N ILE A 458 -15.73 2.52 -3.52
CA ILE A 458 -14.75 2.58 -2.44
C ILE A 458 -15.10 1.47 -1.45
N ILE A 459 -14.17 0.55 -1.26
CA ILE A 459 -14.25 -0.50 -0.26
C ILE A 459 -13.56 0.02 0.98
N ILE A 460 -14.31 0.14 2.06
CA ILE A 460 -13.86 0.63 3.37
C ILE A 460 -13.78 -0.57 4.29
N ASP A 461 -12.56 -1.05 4.50
CA ASP A 461 -12.28 -2.17 5.40
C ASP A 461 -12.05 -1.62 6.81
N ASP A 462 -13.05 -1.76 7.67
CA ASP A 462 -13.07 -1.29 9.06
C ASP A 462 -12.89 -2.47 10.02
N ALA A 463 -12.59 -2.23 11.28
CA ALA A 463 -12.30 -3.25 12.29
C ALA A 463 -13.41 -4.30 12.51
N LYS A 464 -14.65 -4.02 12.12
CA LYS A 464 -15.81 -4.92 12.29
C LYS A 464 -16.44 -5.33 10.99
N ASP A 465 -16.55 -4.38 10.07
CA ASP A 465 -17.33 -4.52 8.86
C ASP A 465 -16.56 -3.97 7.66
N ILE A 466 -16.85 -4.50 6.49
CA ILE A 466 -16.37 -4.01 5.21
C ILE A 466 -17.56 -3.35 4.51
N SER A 467 -17.47 -2.05 4.29
CA SER A 467 -18.52 -1.28 3.62
C SER A 467 -18.12 -0.99 2.17
N ILE A 468 -19.03 -1.22 1.25
CA ILE A 468 -18.86 -0.93 -0.18
C ILE A 468 -19.69 0.32 -0.50
N TYR A 469 -19.00 1.41 -0.80
CA TYR A 469 -19.60 2.69 -1.12
C TYR A 469 -19.56 2.94 -2.62
N ASN A 470 -20.72 3.19 -3.23
CA ASN A 470 -20.83 3.59 -4.64
C ASN A 470 -20.66 5.10 -4.74
N VAL A 471 -19.61 5.56 -5.43
CA VAL A 471 -19.26 6.98 -5.55
C VAL A 471 -20.32 7.74 -6.36
N ASN A 472 -20.82 7.14 -7.44
CA ASN A 472 -21.80 7.77 -8.33
C ASN A 472 -23.17 7.93 -7.65
N GLN A 473 -23.59 6.92 -6.86
CA GLN A 473 -24.86 6.93 -6.13
C GLN A 473 -24.78 7.60 -4.76
N LYS A 474 -23.56 7.91 -4.30
CA LYS A 474 -23.28 8.52 -2.97
C LYS A 474 -23.88 7.73 -1.80
N LYS A 475 -23.85 6.40 -1.85
CA LYS A 475 -24.40 5.53 -0.80
C LYS A 475 -23.60 4.26 -0.59
N VAL A 476 -23.67 3.72 0.62
CA VAL A 476 -23.22 2.36 0.92
C VAL A 476 -24.21 1.38 0.29
N VAL A 477 -23.75 0.56 -0.63
CA VAL A 477 -24.58 -0.41 -1.35
C VAL A 477 -24.54 -1.78 -0.70
N ARG A 478 -23.47 -2.09 0.06
CA ARG A 478 -23.30 -3.38 0.74
C ARG A 478 -22.43 -3.23 1.98
N THR A 479 -22.73 -4.03 3.01
CA THR A 479 -21.87 -4.19 4.20
C THR A 479 -21.66 -5.67 4.47
N ILE A 480 -20.41 -6.08 4.72
CA ILE A 480 -19.99 -7.45 4.94
C ILE A 480 -19.29 -7.50 6.31
N PRO A 481 -19.73 -8.34 7.26
CA PRO A 481 -19.07 -8.45 8.55
C PRO A 481 -17.71 -9.15 8.40
N HIS A 482 -16.67 -8.66 9.09
CA HIS A 482 -15.35 -9.30 9.14
C HIS A 482 -15.37 -10.66 9.81
N LYS A 483 -16.31 -10.84 10.72
CA LYS A 483 -16.41 -12.07 11.49
C LYS A 483 -17.85 -12.49 11.64
N ASP A 484 -18.13 -13.70 11.19
CA ASP A 484 -19.37 -14.42 11.49
C ASP A 484 -19.03 -15.77 12.15
N GLY A 485 -19.30 -15.88 13.45
CA GLY A 485 -18.93 -17.05 14.25
C GLY A 485 -17.42 -17.33 14.24
N LYS A 486 -16.99 -18.36 13.50
CA LYS A 486 -15.58 -18.74 13.31
C LYS A 486 -15.05 -18.48 11.91
N ILE A 487 -15.83 -17.82 11.08
CA ILE A 487 -15.45 -17.40 9.72
C ILE A 487 -14.93 -15.96 9.79
N TYR A 488 -13.77 -15.73 9.17
CA TYR A 488 -13.15 -14.42 9.02
C TYR A 488 -13.18 -14.04 7.54
N THR A 489 -13.75 -12.88 7.25
CA THR A 489 -13.96 -12.40 5.88
C THR A 489 -13.03 -11.23 5.57
N TYR A 490 -12.40 -11.27 4.41
CA TYR A 490 -11.58 -10.22 3.83
C TYR A 490 -12.06 -9.95 2.42
N VAL A 491 -11.98 -8.69 1.99
CA VAL A 491 -12.36 -8.29 0.62
C VAL A 491 -11.14 -7.71 -0.07
N PHE A 492 -10.95 -8.09 -1.33
CA PHE A 492 -9.86 -7.63 -2.18
C PHE A 492 -10.41 -7.12 -3.50
N PRO A 493 -9.71 -6.21 -4.19
CA PRO A 493 -10.04 -5.86 -5.57
C PRO A 493 -10.03 -7.10 -6.48
N ALA A 494 -11.04 -7.21 -7.34
CA ALA A 494 -11.17 -8.26 -8.34
C ALA A 494 -11.15 -7.66 -9.76
N LYS A 495 -11.62 -8.42 -10.75
CA LYS A 495 -11.85 -7.91 -12.09
C LYS A 495 -12.87 -6.75 -12.06
N GLU A 496 -12.91 -5.95 -13.10
CA GLU A 496 -13.79 -4.80 -13.17
C GLU A 496 -15.25 -5.14 -12.81
N GLY A 497 -15.87 -4.27 -12.01
CA GLY A 497 -17.23 -4.45 -11.51
C GLY A 497 -17.41 -5.58 -10.49
N HIS A 498 -16.32 -6.15 -9.96
CA HIS A 498 -16.37 -7.25 -9.00
C HIS A 498 -15.45 -7.02 -7.82
N ILE A 499 -15.73 -7.77 -6.75
CA ILE A 499 -14.84 -7.93 -5.59
C ILE A 499 -14.49 -9.41 -5.40
N MET A 500 -13.33 -9.67 -4.84
CA MET A 500 -12.94 -10.99 -4.37
C MET A 500 -13.16 -11.04 -2.86
N ILE A 501 -13.98 -11.99 -2.41
CA ILE A 501 -14.23 -12.27 -1.00
C ILE A 501 -13.42 -13.51 -0.62
N SER A 502 -12.62 -13.37 0.43
CA SER A 502 -11.85 -14.46 1.03
C SER A 502 -12.38 -14.75 2.42
N GLU A 503 -12.91 -15.94 2.63
CA GLU A 503 -13.48 -16.41 3.90
C GLU A 503 -12.61 -17.51 4.50
N TYR A 504 -12.00 -17.23 5.64
CA TYR A 504 -11.24 -18.22 6.40
C TYR A 504 -12.10 -18.85 7.49
N ASN A 505 -12.36 -20.15 7.38
CA ASN A 505 -13.04 -20.94 8.43
C ASN A 505 -12.01 -21.54 9.39
N LYS A 506 -11.89 -20.93 10.57
CA LYS A 506 -10.95 -21.37 11.61
C LYS A 506 -11.26 -22.77 12.18
N LYS A 507 -12.52 -23.22 12.15
CA LYS A 507 -12.92 -24.53 12.68
C LYS A 507 -12.52 -25.65 11.73
N GLU A 508 -12.76 -25.46 10.44
CA GLU A 508 -12.58 -26.47 9.40
C GLU A 508 -11.26 -26.28 8.65
N ARG A 509 -10.50 -25.23 8.96
CA ARG A 509 -9.17 -24.92 8.42
C ARG A 509 -9.15 -24.89 6.89
N TYR A 510 -10.01 -24.09 6.32
CA TYR A 510 -9.97 -23.82 4.89
C TYR A 510 -10.20 -22.33 4.61
N THR A 511 -9.69 -21.89 3.48
CA THR A 511 -10.00 -20.58 2.90
C THR A 511 -10.85 -20.77 1.65
N ARG A 512 -12.03 -20.17 1.63
CA ARG A 512 -12.87 -20.06 0.44
C ARG A 512 -12.66 -18.70 -0.18
N VAL A 513 -12.39 -18.66 -1.48
CA VAL A 513 -12.29 -17.44 -2.27
C VAL A 513 -13.42 -17.42 -3.27
N SER A 514 -14.16 -16.33 -3.35
CA SER A 514 -15.25 -16.13 -4.33
C SER A 514 -15.12 -14.78 -5.00
N ILE A 515 -15.59 -14.69 -6.24
CA ILE A 515 -15.69 -13.45 -7.01
C ILE A 515 -17.17 -13.09 -7.13
N GLU A 516 -17.53 -11.89 -6.69
CA GLU A 516 -18.89 -11.41 -6.65
C GLU A 516 -19.01 -10.07 -7.36
N ALA A 517 -20.11 -9.86 -8.08
CA ALA A 517 -20.41 -8.58 -8.74
C ALA A 517 -20.76 -7.50 -7.72
N LEU A 518 -20.41 -6.24 -8.05
CA LEU A 518 -20.71 -5.03 -7.29
C LEU A 518 -22.02 -4.38 -7.73
#